data_a1f126409f35ef873926d85651d94b79
#
_entry.id   a1f126409f35ef873926d85651d94b79
#
_cell.length_a   1.000
_cell.length_b   1.000
_cell.length_c   1.000
_cell.angle_alpha   90.00
_cell.angle_beta   90.00
_cell.angle_gamma   90.00
#
_symmetry.space_group_name_H-M   'P 1'
#
loop_
_entity.id
_entity.type
_entity.pdbx_description
1 polymer ?
#
loop_
_entity_poly.entity_id
_entity_poly.type
_entity_poly.pdbx_seq_one_letter_code
_entity_poly.pdbx_strand_id
1 'polypeptide(L)'
;MSISISSINYCPVKSISFQTIKNCEISKNIGIVGDRIFAFSKDLDSNQAQLFEKKLEERRGKWNKILTLKNSPSLNKYNFTFDNNKLTFSKDN
;
A
#
# COMPACT_ATOMS: atom_id res chain seq x y z
N MET A 1 33.02 0.53 -14.31
CA MET A 1 32.14 0.58 -13.15
C MET A 1 30.87 -0.21 -13.46
N SER A 2 30.47 -1.11 -12.58
CA SER A 2 29.22 -1.84 -12.73
C SER A 2 28.20 -1.35 -11.71
N ILE A 3 26.94 -1.39 -12.09
CA ILE A 3 25.84 -1.01 -11.21
C ILE A 3 24.95 -2.24 -11.04
N SER A 4 24.62 -2.56 -9.80
CA SER A 4 23.74 -3.67 -9.50
C SER A 4 22.67 -3.24 -8.49
N ILE A 5 21.58 -3.98 -8.47
CA ILE A 5 20.50 -3.74 -7.50
C ILE A 5 20.80 -4.57 -6.25
N SER A 6 20.95 -3.92 -5.10
CA SER A 6 21.25 -4.60 -3.84
C SER A 6 20.00 -5.17 -3.17
N SER A 7 18.85 -4.52 -3.34
CA SER A 7 17.58 -5.02 -2.81
C SER A 7 16.42 -4.41 -3.56
N ILE A 8 15.29 -5.11 -3.56
CA ILE A 8 14.03 -4.62 -4.09
C ILE A 8 13.02 -4.64 -2.95
N ASN A 9 12.41 -3.49 -2.68
CA ASN A 9 11.44 -3.36 -1.62
C ASN A 9 10.16 -2.76 -2.18
N TYR A 10 9.02 -3.24 -1.69
CA TYR A 10 7.75 -2.65 -2.06
C TYR A 10 6.86 -2.55 -0.83
N CYS A 11 5.83 -1.74 -0.91
CA CYS A 11 4.92 -1.47 0.19
C CYS A 11 3.49 -1.82 -0.28
N PRO A 12 3.02 -3.05 -0.01
CA PRO A 12 1.70 -3.44 -0.49
C PRO A 12 0.56 -2.61 0.07
N VAL A 13 0.70 -2.15 1.30
CA VAL A 13 -0.32 -1.32 1.96
C VAL A 13 0.26 0.06 2.20
N LYS A 14 -0.45 1.09 1.75
CA LYS A 14 -0.01 2.48 1.88
C LYS A 14 0.38 2.82 3.31
N SER A 15 1.57 3.36 3.49
CA SER A 15 2.11 3.84 4.78
C SER A 15 2.35 2.76 5.84
N ILE A 16 2.38 1.51 5.43
CA ILE A 16 2.72 0.40 6.32
C ILE A 16 4.14 -0.07 5.97
N SER A 17 4.57 -1.20 6.49
CA SER A 17 5.93 -1.68 6.35
C SER A 17 6.30 -2.02 4.90
N PHE A 18 7.61 -1.91 4.59
CA PHE A 18 8.16 -2.41 3.34
C PHE A 18 8.38 -3.90 3.41
N GLN A 19 8.24 -4.55 2.29
CA GLN A 19 8.55 -5.96 2.11
C GLN A 19 9.67 -6.10 1.10
N THR A 20 10.71 -6.86 1.44
CA THR A 20 11.82 -7.15 0.53
C THR A 20 11.46 -8.35 -0.34
N ILE A 21 11.68 -8.23 -1.64
CA ILE A 21 11.39 -9.29 -2.61
C ILE A 21 12.62 -9.56 -3.45
N LYS A 22 12.73 -10.81 -3.96
CA LYS A 22 13.89 -11.22 -4.78
C LYS A 22 13.78 -10.73 -6.21
N ASN A 23 12.58 -10.68 -6.74
CA ASN A 23 12.32 -10.22 -8.10
C ASN A 23 10.96 -9.51 -8.12
N CYS A 24 10.75 -8.73 -9.16
CA CYS A 24 9.50 -8.02 -9.33
C CYS A 24 9.16 -7.92 -10.82
N GLU A 25 7.88 -7.67 -11.08
CA GLU A 25 7.38 -7.32 -12.40
C GLU A 25 7.12 -5.82 -12.44
N ILE A 26 7.55 -5.19 -13.52
CA ILE A 26 7.36 -3.75 -13.70
C ILE A 26 6.35 -3.53 -14.82
N SER A 27 5.28 -2.80 -14.50
CA SER A 27 4.28 -2.40 -15.47
C SER A 27 4.49 -0.94 -15.87
N LYS A 28 4.32 -0.64 -17.14
CA LYS A 28 4.58 0.69 -17.70
C LYS A 28 3.85 1.82 -16.95
N ASN A 29 2.61 1.59 -16.55
CA ASN A 29 1.78 2.65 -15.96
C ASN A 29 1.66 2.56 -14.44
N ILE A 30 2.17 1.50 -13.83
CA ILE A 30 1.98 1.23 -12.40
C ILE A 30 3.30 1.27 -11.64
N GLY A 31 4.40 0.86 -12.29
CA GLY A 31 5.67 0.64 -11.63
C GLY A 31 5.80 -0.81 -11.19
N ILE A 32 6.26 -1.04 -9.97
CA ILE A 32 6.39 -2.39 -9.42
C ILE A 32 5.01 -2.95 -9.14
N VAL A 33 4.68 -4.09 -9.74
CA VAL A 33 3.39 -4.76 -9.52
C VAL A 33 3.29 -5.19 -8.07
N GLY A 34 2.18 -4.84 -7.44
CA GLY A 34 1.92 -5.12 -6.02
C GLY A 34 2.27 -3.99 -5.07
N ASP A 35 2.96 -2.95 -5.56
CA ASP A 35 3.34 -1.83 -4.71
C ASP A 35 2.13 -0.92 -4.47
N ARG A 36 1.84 -0.66 -3.20
CA ARG A 36 0.77 0.24 -2.75
C ARG A 36 -0.60 -0.08 -3.35
N ILE A 37 -0.92 -1.36 -3.49
CA ILE A 37 -2.22 -1.79 -4.03
C ILE A 37 -3.33 -1.75 -2.99
N PHE A 38 -2.98 -1.61 -1.71
CA PHE A 38 -3.94 -1.55 -0.61
C PHE A 38 -3.79 -0.25 0.16
N ALA A 39 -4.86 0.21 0.76
CA ALA A 39 -4.85 1.32 1.71
C ALA A 39 -5.95 1.09 2.73
N PHE A 40 -5.70 1.50 3.98
CA PHE A 40 -6.75 1.51 4.98
C PHE A 40 -7.50 2.83 4.93
N SER A 41 -8.76 2.77 5.25
CA SER A 41 -9.62 3.96 5.30
C SER A 41 -10.42 3.94 6.58
N LYS A 42 -10.97 5.10 6.93
CA LYS A 42 -11.89 5.26 8.06
C LYS A 42 -13.14 5.97 7.57
N ASP A 43 -14.27 5.68 8.22
CA ASP A 43 -15.53 6.36 7.95
C ASP A 43 -15.98 6.27 6.50
N LEU A 44 -15.66 5.15 5.84
CA LEU A 44 -16.11 4.84 4.48
C LEU A 44 -16.98 3.58 4.52
N ASP A 45 -18.17 3.66 3.94
CA ASP A 45 -18.94 2.45 3.69
C ASP A 45 -18.45 1.76 2.41
N SER A 46 -18.96 0.56 2.14
CA SER A 46 -18.50 -0.22 0.99
C SER A 46 -18.83 0.44 -0.35
N ASN A 47 -19.91 1.20 -0.43
CA ASN A 47 -20.26 1.91 -1.67
C ASN A 47 -19.27 3.04 -1.95
N GLN A 48 -18.90 3.82 -0.92
CA GLN A 48 -17.92 4.88 -1.06
C GLN A 48 -16.54 4.32 -1.39
N ALA A 49 -16.16 3.20 -0.77
CA ALA A 49 -14.89 2.56 -1.05
C ALA A 49 -14.80 2.13 -2.51
N GLN A 50 -15.87 1.55 -3.05
CA GLN A 50 -15.93 1.15 -4.45
C GLN A 50 -15.81 2.34 -5.39
N LEU A 51 -16.45 3.47 -5.06
CA LEU A 51 -16.32 4.69 -5.85
C LEU A 51 -14.89 5.21 -5.86
N PHE A 52 -14.20 5.14 -4.73
CA PHE A 52 -12.81 5.56 -4.63
C PHE A 52 -11.88 4.71 -5.49
N GLU A 53 -12.19 3.42 -5.63
CA GLU A 53 -11.41 2.53 -6.48
C GLU A 53 -11.64 2.81 -7.97
N LYS A 54 -12.87 3.09 -8.34
CA LYS A 54 -13.28 3.22 -9.75
C LYS A 54 -13.08 4.61 -10.32
N LYS A 55 -13.24 5.65 -9.51
CA LYS A 55 -13.22 7.04 -9.97
C LYS A 55 -12.27 7.88 -9.13
N LEU A 56 -11.16 8.29 -9.73
CA LEU A 56 -10.17 9.09 -9.03
C LEU A 56 -10.71 10.44 -8.55
N GLU A 57 -11.61 11.06 -9.32
CA GLU A 57 -12.17 12.35 -8.92
C GLU A 57 -13.00 12.28 -7.66
N GLU A 58 -13.53 11.11 -7.30
CA GLU A 58 -14.28 10.94 -6.07
C GLU A 58 -13.41 11.02 -4.83
N ARG A 59 -12.09 10.91 -4.99
CA ARG A 59 -11.12 11.01 -3.89
C ARG A 59 -10.84 12.45 -3.49
N ARG A 60 -11.21 13.41 -4.33
CA ARG A 60 -10.94 14.84 -4.08
C ARG A 60 -11.56 15.29 -2.77
N GLY A 61 -10.75 15.98 -1.93
CA GLY A 61 -11.21 16.50 -0.66
C GLY A 61 -11.48 15.45 0.40
N LYS A 62 -11.19 14.18 0.12
CA LYS A 62 -11.47 13.07 1.04
C LYS A 62 -10.22 12.27 1.42
N TRP A 63 -9.05 12.83 1.19
CA TRP A 63 -7.79 12.17 1.50
C TRP A 63 -7.61 11.88 2.99
N ASN A 64 -8.26 12.67 3.86
CA ASN A 64 -8.21 12.44 5.30
C ASN A 64 -8.87 11.11 5.71
N LYS A 65 -9.67 10.51 4.85
CA LYS A 65 -10.29 9.21 5.10
C LYS A 65 -9.37 8.04 4.75
N ILE A 66 -8.27 8.30 4.06
CA ILE A 66 -7.24 7.31 3.78
C ILE A 66 -6.20 7.42 4.88
N LEU A 67 -5.90 6.31 5.55
CA LEU A 67 -4.95 6.30 6.65
C LEU A 67 -3.52 6.34 6.14
N THR A 68 -2.74 7.26 6.67
CA THR A 68 -1.31 7.41 6.38
C THR A 68 -0.56 7.58 7.69
N LEU A 69 0.76 7.47 7.66
CA LEU A 69 1.57 7.71 8.86
C LEU A 69 1.43 9.14 9.36
N LYS A 70 1.14 10.09 8.47
CA LYS A 70 0.97 11.49 8.84
C LYS A 70 -0.27 11.70 9.69
N ASN A 71 -1.41 11.11 9.31
CA ASN A 71 -2.66 11.29 10.05
C ASN A 71 -2.94 10.16 11.05
N SER A 72 -2.21 9.06 10.97
CA SER A 72 -2.42 7.88 11.83
C SER A 72 -1.06 7.24 12.16
N PRO A 73 -0.26 7.89 13.04
CA PRO A 73 1.10 7.40 13.34
C PRO A 73 1.15 5.98 13.88
N SER A 74 0.08 5.51 14.52
CA SER A 74 0.03 4.15 15.06
C SER A 74 0.10 3.07 13.98
N LEU A 75 -0.03 3.42 12.71
CA LEU A 75 0.14 2.46 11.62
C LEU A 75 1.52 1.82 11.62
N ASN A 76 2.54 2.47 12.19
CA ASN A 76 3.88 1.91 12.24
C ASN A 76 3.99 0.66 13.13
N LYS A 77 2.96 0.34 13.92
CA LYS A 77 2.92 -0.86 14.75
C LYS A 77 2.48 -2.10 13.98
N TYR A 78 2.03 -1.93 12.74
CA TYR A 78 1.52 -3.02 11.93
C TYR A 78 2.51 -3.36 10.83
N ASN A 79 2.62 -4.65 10.53
CA ASN A 79 3.45 -5.15 9.44
C ASN A 79 2.56 -5.98 8.53
N PHE A 80 2.74 -5.78 7.23
CA PHE A 80 1.96 -6.48 6.22
C PHE A 80 2.88 -7.14 5.22
N THR A 81 2.54 -8.36 4.84
CA THR A 81 3.19 -9.06 3.75
C THR A 81 2.14 -9.49 2.74
N PHE A 82 2.49 -9.42 1.47
CA PHE A 82 1.61 -9.82 0.38
C PHE A 82 2.32 -10.87 -0.45
N ASP A 83 1.78 -12.09 -0.47
CA ASP A 83 2.41 -13.23 -1.13
C ASP A 83 1.32 -14.19 -1.59
N ASN A 84 1.45 -14.69 -2.82
CA ASN A 84 0.49 -15.62 -3.43
C ASN A 84 -0.95 -15.10 -3.36
N ASN A 85 -1.14 -13.80 -3.64
CA ASN A 85 -2.43 -13.10 -3.58
C ASN A 85 -3.06 -13.12 -2.18
N LYS A 86 -2.25 -13.32 -1.14
CA LYS A 86 -2.72 -13.32 0.24
C LYS A 86 -2.02 -12.20 1.02
N LEU A 87 -2.83 -11.36 1.66
CA LEU A 87 -2.35 -10.30 2.55
C LEU A 87 -2.38 -10.81 3.99
N THR A 88 -1.22 -10.79 4.63
CA THR A 88 -1.07 -11.22 6.03
C THR A 88 -0.60 -10.04 6.84
N PHE A 89 -1.12 -9.89 8.06
CA PHE A 89 -0.68 -8.80 8.91
C PHE A 89 -0.33 -9.28 10.31
N SER A 90 0.56 -8.53 10.95
CA SER A 90 0.92 -8.71 12.36
C SER A 90 1.06 -7.34 13.01
N LYS A 91 0.94 -7.31 14.32
CA LYS A 91 1.06 -6.08 15.10
C LYS A 91 2.20 -6.24 16.09
N ASP A 92 3.09 -5.25 16.13
CA ASP A 92 4.14 -5.21 17.14
C ASP A 92 3.53 -4.78 18.48
N ASN A 93 3.96 -5.44 19.53
CA ASN A 93 3.54 -5.08 20.88
C ASN A 93 4.34 -3.92 21.45
#